data_f200e7ad0e3365a1da342b5b1d4af4f1
#
_entry.id   f200e7ad0e3365a1da342b5b1d4af4f1
#
_cell.length_a   1.000
_cell.length_b   1.000
_cell.length_c   1.000
_cell.angle_alpha   90.00
_cell.angle_beta   90.00
_cell.angle_gamma   90.00
#
_symmetry.space_group_name_H-M   'P 1'
#
loop_
_entity.id
_entity.type
_entity.pdbx_description
1 polymer ?
#
loop_
_entity_poly.entity_id
_entity_poly.type
_entity_poly.pdbx_seq_one_letter_code
_entity_poly.pdbx_strand_id
1 'polypeptide(L)'
;MRRKYKLSGIILAVLMFTSACGGGNGVVNKEVKRKASTGDSWTVMIYMSASVMEEKYKRASEVLNSLSYDLPENINVVLQTGGCRRWDMEGIKNDRIQEFEVQKNGIRLIGEGLLKNMGDSDNYADFLSRTMERYPADNYISVIWGEGGGPLGGAGYDSSFNYDSLSLADITDALAKVGQKIDILGFDASMMSSLETASALPLYADYMVAPQDVMPMSGWDYKGLFEYLSQNPHASAQMVGQVICDGVLKEAEGDEAELVIMALTDLSKATKLVQAFDTTARHMSQSAEDINVLRSMTECISKSRRVGANTEWEGYSNLTDLSSLAECVFKATSDDAARLDNVIAQTVIYTASDALHSDMCGLNIYYPSTPADLGAYREVCPSDGYTEYLGKVFNSSVSTASRDYYNNAVQTSSVSAVADLNGVYTLSATNPEIITRAGVNIYSYNEDEGKYMHLITDYNTERLSNNTFVYELTDRQMQINGIPVSAHLIYEGEKYSMYSVPVLYDKAVYNIRVKKVVSDRKNEYKVMGLWEGIDAESGLVCRRYKMLEVGDVITPIYKIYGEDGYIKGKSIRLVFGGLNISEKTVADGDYAISYLVEDIYNNRVQTDAVNVTAIKGKFKVIN
;
A
#
# COMPACT_ATOMS: atom_id res chain seq x y z
N MET A 1 -2.03 -1.09 -22.29
CA MET A 1 -1.32 -0.04 -23.08
C MET A 1 -0.03 0.33 -22.36
N ARG A 2 1.12 0.25 -23.01
CA ARG A 2 2.40 0.57 -22.38
C ARG A 2 2.46 2.06 -22.04
N ARG A 3 2.47 2.41 -20.74
CA ARG A 3 2.83 3.77 -20.30
C ARG A 3 4.20 4.10 -20.89
N LYS A 4 4.30 5.18 -21.68
CA LYS A 4 5.59 5.75 -22.06
C LYS A 4 6.08 6.53 -20.85
N TYR A 5 6.97 5.92 -20.07
CA TYR A 5 7.70 6.64 -19.03
C TYR A 5 8.55 7.73 -19.72
N LYS A 6 8.36 8.98 -19.34
CA LYS A 6 9.28 10.05 -19.70
C LYS A 6 10.59 9.75 -18.96
N LEU A 7 11.64 9.41 -19.69
CA LEU A 7 13.00 9.35 -19.16
C LEU A 7 13.41 10.77 -18.75
N SER A 8 13.19 11.12 -17.51
CA SER A 8 13.84 12.26 -16.86
C SER A 8 14.76 11.67 -15.81
N GLY A 9 16.05 11.64 -16.12
CA GLY A 9 17.05 11.06 -15.24
C GLY A 9 17.08 11.78 -13.89
N ILE A 10 16.74 11.08 -12.82
CA ILE A 10 16.96 11.54 -11.46
C ILE A 10 18.45 11.42 -11.18
N ILE A 11 19.16 12.53 -11.11
CA ILE A 11 20.50 12.56 -10.53
C ILE A 11 20.33 12.48 -9.01
N LEU A 12 20.47 11.28 -8.49
CA LEU A 12 20.59 11.05 -7.05
C LEU A 12 21.90 11.68 -6.59
N ALA A 13 21.86 12.88 -5.99
CA ALA A 13 23.05 13.54 -5.46
C ALA A 13 23.47 12.85 -4.15
N VAL A 14 24.13 11.71 -4.26
CA VAL A 14 24.96 11.21 -3.17
C VAL A 14 26.21 12.07 -3.13
N LEU A 15 26.29 12.97 -2.15
CA LEU A 15 27.46 13.79 -1.88
C LEU A 15 28.64 12.89 -1.44
N MET A 16 29.37 12.35 -2.42
CA MET A 16 30.76 11.93 -2.19
C MET A 16 31.67 13.15 -2.36
N PHE A 17 32.27 13.61 -1.28
CA PHE A 17 33.39 14.52 -1.34
C PHE A 17 34.60 13.82 -1.96
N THR A 18 34.83 14.01 -3.26
CA THR A 18 36.15 13.83 -3.87
C THR A 18 36.47 15.04 -4.72
N SER A 19 37.52 15.75 -4.32
CA SER A 19 38.12 16.82 -5.09
C SER A 19 38.72 16.28 -6.38
N ALA A 20 38.22 16.73 -7.55
CA ALA A 20 39.03 16.82 -8.78
C ALA A 20 38.36 17.70 -9.82
N CYS A 21 39.14 18.58 -10.42
CA CYS A 21 38.82 19.54 -11.47
C CYS A 21 38.41 18.89 -12.80
N GLY A 22 37.46 19.51 -13.50
CA GLY A 22 37.28 19.28 -14.94
C GLY A 22 35.88 19.64 -15.45
N GLY A 23 35.77 20.71 -16.24
CA GLY A 23 34.58 21.40 -16.69
C GLY A 23 33.60 20.58 -17.54
N GLY A 24 32.34 20.95 -17.45
CA GLY A 24 31.22 20.50 -18.27
C GLY A 24 29.91 21.09 -17.79
N ASN A 25 29.20 21.75 -18.62
CA ASN A 25 27.93 22.46 -18.57
C ASN A 25 27.07 22.29 -17.31
N GLY A 26 26.95 23.37 -16.54
CA GLY A 26 26.25 23.39 -15.27
C GLY A 26 24.72 23.40 -15.42
N VAL A 27 24.10 22.40 -14.83
CA VAL A 27 22.78 22.55 -14.23
C VAL A 27 23.01 23.41 -12.99
N VAL A 28 22.50 24.63 -12.98
CA VAL A 28 22.56 25.52 -11.81
C VAL A 28 21.63 24.91 -10.75
N ASN A 29 22.18 24.13 -9.84
CA ASN A 29 21.50 23.79 -8.60
C ASN A 29 21.30 25.13 -7.84
N LYS A 30 20.09 25.68 -7.90
CA LYS A 30 19.70 26.76 -7.03
C LYS A 30 19.81 26.22 -5.60
N GLU A 31 20.69 26.83 -4.82
CA GLU A 31 20.82 26.52 -3.39
C GLU A 31 19.46 26.77 -2.74
N VAL A 32 18.84 25.74 -2.17
CA VAL A 32 17.54 25.85 -1.49
C VAL A 32 17.74 26.71 -0.25
N LYS A 33 17.13 27.89 -0.23
CA LYS A 33 17.31 28.88 0.85
C LYS A 33 16.31 28.61 1.96
N ARG A 34 16.78 28.66 3.20
CA ARG A 34 15.94 28.79 4.38
C ARG A 34 15.85 30.26 4.78
N LYS A 35 14.65 30.80 4.90
CA LYS A 35 14.42 32.14 5.44
C LYS A 35 14.65 32.11 6.95
N ALA A 36 15.32 33.10 7.52
CA ALA A 36 15.36 33.23 8.96
C ALA A 36 13.94 33.52 9.46
N SER A 37 13.40 32.62 10.28
CA SER A 37 12.01 32.67 10.75
C SER A 37 11.95 33.36 12.13
N THR A 38 10.94 34.23 12.34
CA THR A 38 10.52 34.67 13.68
C THR A 38 9.58 33.67 14.34
N GLY A 39 9.07 32.74 13.57
CA GLY A 39 8.27 31.59 14.03
C GLY A 39 6.77 31.85 14.20
N ASP A 40 6.26 33.02 13.80
CA ASP A 40 4.92 33.45 14.21
C ASP A 40 3.85 33.36 13.13
N SER A 41 4.21 33.05 11.89
CA SER A 41 3.28 33.04 10.77
C SER A 41 3.35 31.71 9.99
N TRP A 42 2.18 31.30 9.47
CA TRP A 42 2.02 30.07 8.71
C TRP A 42 1.27 30.31 7.40
N THR A 43 1.74 29.67 6.33
CA THR A 43 0.98 29.55 5.07
C THR A 43 0.79 28.08 4.75
N VAL A 44 -0.46 27.64 4.73
CA VAL A 44 -0.89 26.29 4.35
C VAL A 44 -1.30 26.31 2.88
N MET A 45 -0.66 25.47 2.07
CA MET A 45 -0.83 25.38 0.62
C MET A 45 -1.40 24.00 0.26
N ILE A 46 -2.65 23.93 -0.19
CA ILE A 46 -3.33 22.66 -0.52
C ILE A 46 -3.42 22.51 -2.04
N TYR A 47 -2.66 21.56 -2.58
CA TYR A 47 -2.70 21.19 -4.00
C TYR A 47 -3.71 20.07 -4.19
N MET A 48 -4.94 20.41 -4.57
CA MET A 48 -6.09 19.50 -4.60
C MET A 48 -6.33 18.93 -6.00
N SER A 49 -5.86 17.71 -6.23
CA SER A 49 -6.18 16.92 -7.42
C SER A 49 -7.36 16.00 -7.14
N ALA A 50 -8.56 16.44 -7.54
CA ALA A 50 -9.81 15.88 -7.04
C ALA A 50 -10.22 14.54 -7.65
N SER A 51 -9.88 14.29 -8.94
CA SER A 51 -10.00 13.02 -9.64
C SER A 51 -11.28 12.21 -9.28
N VAL A 52 -11.13 10.91 -9.04
CA VAL A 52 -12.22 9.99 -8.67
C VAL A 52 -12.82 10.33 -7.30
N MET A 53 -12.02 10.92 -6.39
CA MET A 53 -12.51 11.39 -5.09
C MET A 53 -13.67 12.38 -5.23
N GLU A 54 -13.63 13.22 -6.26
CA GLU A 54 -14.75 14.15 -6.57
C GLU A 54 -15.79 13.49 -7.46
N GLU A 55 -15.38 12.88 -8.58
CA GLU A 55 -16.30 12.38 -9.60
C GLU A 55 -17.27 11.31 -9.08
N LYS A 56 -16.78 10.45 -8.18
CA LYS A 56 -17.53 9.31 -7.63
C LYS A 56 -18.09 9.57 -6.25
N TYR A 57 -17.34 10.30 -5.42
CA TYR A 57 -17.63 10.43 -4.01
C TYR A 57 -17.94 11.86 -3.56
N LYS A 58 -17.75 12.88 -4.41
CA LYS A 58 -17.94 14.32 -4.10
C LYS A 58 -17.06 14.82 -2.95
N ARG A 59 -16.02 14.08 -2.61
CA ARG A 59 -15.23 14.33 -1.40
C ARG A 59 -14.49 15.66 -1.43
N ALA A 60 -13.96 16.06 -2.58
CA ALA A 60 -13.31 17.37 -2.71
C ALA A 60 -14.29 18.51 -2.48
N SER A 61 -15.51 18.43 -3.05
CA SER A 61 -16.58 19.39 -2.80
C SER A 61 -17.00 19.45 -1.33
N GLU A 62 -17.06 18.30 -0.62
CA GLU A 62 -17.34 18.26 0.82
C GLU A 62 -16.26 18.96 1.63
N VAL A 63 -14.97 18.68 1.34
CA VAL A 63 -13.83 19.35 1.99
C VAL A 63 -13.91 20.85 1.74
N LEU A 64 -14.05 21.30 0.48
CA LEU A 64 -14.14 22.73 0.13
C LEU A 64 -15.30 23.44 0.86
N ASN A 65 -16.46 22.81 0.95
CA ASN A 65 -17.63 23.35 1.67
C ASN A 65 -17.39 23.45 3.19
N SER A 66 -16.53 22.62 3.75
CA SER A 66 -16.16 22.66 5.17
C SER A 66 -15.16 23.76 5.50
N LEU A 67 -14.42 24.28 4.49
CA LEU A 67 -13.39 25.29 4.67
C LEU A 67 -14.00 26.71 4.86
N SER A 68 -14.37 27.01 6.09
CA SER A 68 -14.94 28.31 6.49
C SER A 68 -14.40 28.67 7.88
N TYR A 69 -13.35 29.54 7.93
CA TYR A 69 -12.62 29.85 9.15
C TYR A 69 -12.27 31.34 9.26
N ASP A 70 -12.43 31.88 10.46
CA ASP A 70 -11.98 33.23 10.85
C ASP A 70 -10.50 33.13 11.28
N LEU A 71 -9.63 33.10 10.29
CA LEU A 71 -8.19 32.94 10.51
C LEU A 71 -7.57 34.26 10.98
N PRO A 72 -6.63 34.25 11.95
CA PRO A 72 -5.85 35.43 12.32
C PRO A 72 -4.92 35.87 11.18
N GLU A 73 -4.50 37.13 11.16
CA GLU A 73 -3.72 37.75 10.08
C GLU A 73 -2.38 37.05 9.79
N ASN A 74 -1.84 36.31 10.74
CA ASN A 74 -0.59 35.56 10.59
C ASN A 74 -0.76 34.14 10.07
N ILE A 75 -1.98 33.73 9.70
CA ILE A 75 -2.26 32.40 9.12
C ILE A 75 -2.97 32.56 7.79
N ASN A 76 -2.37 32.04 6.73
CA ASN A 76 -2.94 31.98 5.40
C ASN A 76 -3.22 30.54 5.00
N VAL A 77 -4.35 30.29 4.39
CA VAL A 77 -4.69 28.99 3.79
C VAL A 77 -5.11 29.22 2.35
N VAL A 78 -4.33 28.67 1.44
CA VAL A 78 -4.53 28.82 0.00
C VAL A 78 -4.60 27.44 -0.64
N LEU A 79 -5.54 27.25 -1.56
CA LEU A 79 -5.68 25.98 -2.27
C LEU A 79 -5.79 26.19 -3.77
N GLN A 80 -5.29 25.22 -4.55
CA GLN A 80 -5.52 25.11 -5.99
C GLN A 80 -6.37 23.88 -6.26
N THR A 81 -7.43 24.04 -7.07
CA THR A 81 -8.33 22.95 -7.49
C THR A 81 -8.08 22.56 -8.93
N GLY A 82 -8.17 21.26 -9.22
CA GLY A 82 -8.07 20.68 -10.56
C GLY A 82 -8.24 19.16 -10.54
N GLY A 83 -7.87 18.50 -11.61
CA GLY A 83 -7.68 17.05 -11.65
C GLY A 83 -8.94 16.22 -11.86
N CYS A 84 -10.12 16.79 -12.08
CA CYS A 84 -11.34 16.03 -12.35
C CYS A 84 -12.21 16.60 -13.46
N ARG A 85 -13.01 15.74 -14.07
CA ARG A 85 -13.87 16.06 -15.21
C ARG A 85 -15.21 16.68 -14.80
N ARG A 86 -15.57 16.59 -13.54
CA ARG A 86 -16.83 17.12 -13.00
C ARG A 86 -16.71 17.45 -11.52
N TRP A 87 -17.20 18.63 -11.14
CA TRP A 87 -17.35 19.07 -9.75
C TRP A 87 -18.81 19.10 -9.33
N ASP A 88 -19.08 18.73 -8.08
CA ASP A 88 -20.41 18.84 -7.47
C ASP A 88 -20.64 20.25 -6.87
N MET A 89 -19.57 20.88 -6.37
CA MET A 89 -19.63 22.23 -5.80
C MET A 89 -19.84 23.29 -6.88
N GLU A 90 -20.86 24.12 -6.72
CA GLU A 90 -21.12 25.26 -7.61
C GLU A 90 -19.97 26.28 -7.53
N GLY A 91 -19.57 26.80 -8.68
CA GLY A 91 -18.47 27.78 -8.80
C GLY A 91 -17.10 27.17 -9.07
N ILE A 92 -16.89 25.89 -8.81
CA ILE A 92 -15.65 25.19 -9.21
C ILE A 92 -15.78 24.73 -10.68
N LYS A 93 -14.72 24.93 -11.47
CA LYS A 93 -14.70 24.64 -12.90
C LYS A 93 -13.81 23.43 -13.20
N ASN A 94 -14.23 22.61 -14.16
CA ASN A 94 -13.49 21.45 -14.63
C ASN A 94 -12.60 21.74 -15.86
N ASP A 95 -12.77 22.90 -16.48
CA ASP A 95 -12.06 23.33 -17.70
C ASP A 95 -10.84 24.22 -17.43
N ARG A 96 -10.51 24.42 -16.15
CA ARG A 96 -9.42 25.28 -15.69
C ARG A 96 -8.94 24.93 -14.29
N ILE A 97 -7.76 25.43 -13.94
CA ILE A 97 -7.32 25.47 -12.53
C ILE A 97 -7.88 26.74 -11.88
N GLN A 98 -8.22 26.65 -10.61
CA GLN A 98 -8.67 27.79 -9.80
C GLN A 98 -7.93 27.81 -8.48
N GLU A 99 -7.59 29.01 -8.00
CA GLU A 99 -6.93 29.23 -6.71
C GLU A 99 -7.90 29.95 -5.76
N PHE A 100 -7.99 29.46 -4.54
CA PHE A 100 -8.87 30.00 -3.51
C PHE A 100 -8.10 30.28 -2.23
N GLU A 101 -8.58 31.27 -1.50
CA GLU A 101 -8.16 31.57 -0.13
C GLU A 101 -9.30 31.21 0.82
N VAL A 102 -8.97 30.59 1.94
CA VAL A 102 -9.96 30.27 2.99
C VAL A 102 -10.24 31.52 3.82
N GLN A 103 -11.52 31.81 4.03
CA GLN A 103 -12.00 32.94 4.78
C GLN A 103 -13.16 32.54 5.73
N LYS A 104 -13.60 33.47 6.60
CA LYS A 104 -14.69 33.26 7.56
C LYS A 104 -15.97 32.74 6.93
N ASN A 105 -16.30 33.13 5.70
CA ASN A 105 -17.54 32.77 5.04
C ASN A 105 -17.35 31.74 3.90
N GLY A 106 -16.30 30.93 3.97
CA GLY A 106 -15.97 29.93 2.97
C GLY A 106 -14.70 30.27 2.18
N ILE A 107 -14.60 29.74 0.97
CA ILE A 107 -13.45 29.95 0.10
C ILE A 107 -13.69 31.13 -0.86
N ARG A 108 -12.71 31.98 -1.06
CA ARG A 108 -12.73 33.12 -1.98
C ARG A 108 -11.82 32.87 -3.16
N LEU A 109 -12.37 32.95 -4.38
CA LEU A 109 -11.58 32.86 -5.60
C LEU A 109 -10.56 34.00 -5.67
N ILE A 110 -9.27 33.67 -5.87
CA ILE A 110 -8.16 34.62 -5.94
C ILE A 110 -7.38 34.54 -7.25
N GLY A 111 -7.58 33.46 -8.03
CA GLY A 111 -6.93 33.27 -9.32
C GLY A 111 -7.59 32.18 -10.14
N GLU A 112 -7.48 32.31 -11.46
CA GLU A 112 -7.87 31.28 -12.44
C GLU A 112 -6.79 31.17 -13.51
N GLY A 113 -6.58 29.95 -14.02
CA GLY A 113 -5.65 29.67 -15.11
C GLY A 113 -6.27 28.75 -16.16
N LEU A 114 -5.56 28.50 -17.24
CA LEU A 114 -5.94 27.45 -18.18
C LEU A 114 -5.95 26.08 -17.50
N LEU A 115 -6.70 25.14 -18.08
CA LEU A 115 -6.64 23.75 -17.64
C LEU A 115 -5.20 23.24 -17.74
N LYS A 116 -4.68 22.75 -16.62
CA LYS A 116 -3.34 22.16 -16.49
C LYS A 116 -3.45 20.78 -15.88
N ASN A 117 -2.53 19.91 -16.23
CA ASN A 117 -2.36 18.60 -15.61
C ASN A 117 -1.91 18.79 -14.15
N MET A 118 -2.65 18.20 -13.22
CA MET A 118 -2.27 18.21 -11.80
C MET A 118 -1.09 17.26 -11.50
N GLY A 119 -0.78 16.32 -12.39
CA GLY A 119 0.43 15.50 -12.35
C GLY A 119 1.69 16.15 -12.92
N ASP A 120 1.65 17.45 -13.29
CA ASP A 120 2.78 18.16 -13.88
C ASP A 120 3.55 18.95 -12.83
N SER A 121 4.87 18.71 -12.76
CA SER A 121 5.78 19.40 -11.83
C SER A 121 5.77 20.91 -11.97
N ASP A 122 5.64 21.44 -13.21
CA ASP A 122 5.59 22.89 -13.45
C ASP A 122 4.31 23.51 -12.85
N ASN A 123 3.17 22.82 -12.94
CA ASN A 123 1.93 23.31 -12.35
C ASN A 123 2.01 23.35 -10.81
N TYR A 124 2.59 22.32 -10.19
CA TYR A 124 2.79 22.30 -8.75
C TYR A 124 3.80 23.38 -8.29
N ALA A 125 4.93 23.52 -8.99
CA ALA A 125 5.92 24.56 -8.71
C ALA A 125 5.35 25.96 -8.85
N ASP A 126 4.57 26.21 -9.90
CA ASP A 126 3.90 27.50 -10.13
C ASP A 126 2.95 27.87 -8.99
N PHE A 127 2.14 26.90 -8.53
CA PHE A 127 1.23 27.10 -7.40
C PHE A 127 1.98 27.47 -6.12
N LEU A 128 2.99 26.69 -5.77
CA LEU A 128 3.80 26.96 -4.56
C LEU A 128 4.48 28.32 -4.64
N SER A 129 5.12 28.63 -5.77
CA SER A 129 5.88 29.88 -5.94
C SER A 129 4.97 31.10 -5.85
N ARG A 130 3.82 31.10 -6.55
CA ARG A 130 2.85 32.21 -6.49
C ARG A 130 2.25 32.38 -5.09
N THR A 131 1.98 31.27 -4.40
CA THR A 131 1.42 31.33 -3.05
C THR A 131 2.43 31.87 -2.06
N MET A 132 3.68 31.42 -2.09
CA MET A 132 4.74 31.92 -1.20
C MET A 132 5.08 33.39 -1.48
N GLU A 133 5.02 33.84 -2.72
CA GLU A 133 5.21 35.25 -3.08
C GLU A 133 4.08 36.13 -2.56
N ARG A 134 2.84 35.68 -2.69
CA ARG A 134 1.64 36.44 -2.31
C ARG A 134 1.36 36.42 -0.81
N TYR A 135 1.66 35.30 -0.16
CA TYR A 135 1.42 35.04 1.26
C TYR A 135 2.73 34.61 1.95
N PRO A 136 3.71 35.54 2.06
CA PRO A 136 4.97 35.21 2.71
C PRO A 136 4.76 34.95 4.20
N ALA A 137 5.32 33.85 4.69
CA ALA A 137 5.23 33.44 6.09
C ALA A 137 6.58 32.95 6.61
N ASP A 138 6.68 32.73 7.91
CA ASP A 138 7.85 32.12 8.54
C ASP A 138 7.89 30.61 8.29
N ASN A 139 6.72 29.97 8.30
CA ASN A 139 6.59 28.52 8.14
C ASN A 139 5.59 28.18 7.01
N TYR A 140 5.87 27.09 6.30
CA TYR A 140 5.07 26.63 5.19
C TYR A 140 4.68 25.17 5.35
N ILE A 141 3.40 24.89 5.14
CA ILE A 141 2.87 23.53 4.96
C ILE A 141 2.41 23.39 3.52
N SER A 142 2.93 22.40 2.80
CA SER A 142 2.38 22.01 1.50
C SER A 142 1.71 20.66 1.61
N VAL A 143 0.45 20.56 1.16
CA VAL A 143 -0.35 19.34 1.19
C VAL A 143 -0.67 18.93 -0.23
N ILE A 144 -0.28 17.72 -0.62
CA ILE A 144 -0.75 17.08 -1.85
C ILE A 144 -1.99 16.27 -1.47
N TRP A 145 -3.14 16.73 -1.96
CA TRP A 145 -4.45 16.15 -1.67
C TRP A 145 -4.99 15.36 -2.86
N GLY A 146 -5.43 14.13 -2.63
CA GLY A 146 -6.03 13.25 -3.65
C GLY A 146 -5.74 11.79 -3.42
N GLU A 147 -5.76 10.99 -4.47
CA GLU A 147 -5.32 9.60 -4.42
C GLU A 147 -3.80 9.50 -4.34
N GLY A 148 -3.33 8.41 -3.71
CA GLY A 148 -1.91 8.07 -3.61
C GLY A 148 -1.65 6.62 -4.01
N GLY A 149 -0.53 6.39 -4.70
CA GLY A 149 -0.10 5.08 -5.20
C GLY A 149 1.27 4.64 -4.67
N GLY A 150 1.71 5.22 -3.55
CA GLY A 150 3.04 4.95 -2.99
C GLY A 150 4.17 5.48 -3.88
N PRO A 151 5.42 5.01 -3.67
CA PRO A 151 6.59 5.58 -4.33
C PRO A 151 6.62 5.41 -5.86
N LEU A 152 5.93 4.41 -6.41
CA LEU A 152 5.86 4.16 -7.85
C LEU A 152 4.63 4.81 -8.50
N GLY A 153 3.52 4.89 -7.78
CA GLY A 153 2.28 5.48 -8.28
C GLY A 153 2.23 7.00 -8.15
N GLY A 154 2.99 7.57 -7.22
CA GLY A 154 2.95 9.00 -6.93
C GLY A 154 1.69 9.43 -6.19
N ALA A 155 1.37 10.74 -6.23
CA ALA A 155 0.21 11.32 -5.55
C ALA A 155 -0.51 12.35 -6.43
N GLY A 156 -1.79 12.62 -6.12
CA GLY A 156 -2.54 13.66 -6.81
C GLY A 156 -2.89 13.31 -8.25
N TYR A 157 -3.54 12.17 -8.48
CA TYR A 157 -3.95 11.70 -9.81
C TYR A 157 -4.94 12.65 -10.48
N ASP A 158 -4.79 12.85 -11.80
CA ASP A 158 -5.66 13.70 -12.62
C ASP A 158 -6.46 12.88 -13.63
N SER A 159 -7.76 12.73 -13.41
CA SER A 159 -8.64 12.00 -14.32
C SER A 159 -8.81 12.68 -15.67
N SER A 160 -8.65 14.02 -15.74
CA SER A 160 -8.73 14.78 -16.99
C SER A 160 -7.52 14.54 -17.90
N PHE A 161 -6.40 14.12 -17.33
CA PHE A 161 -5.14 13.80 -18.01
C PHE A 161 -4.76 12.32 -17.88
N ASN A 162 -5.73 11.44 -18.05
CA ASN A 162 -5.50 9.99 -18.12
C ASN A 162 -4.94 9.39 -16.83
N TYR A 163 -5.33 9.94 -15.69
CA TYR A 163 -4.85 9.56 -14.37
C TYR A 163 -3.33 9.75 -14.20
N ASP A 164 -2.77 10.76 -14.86
CA ASP A 164 -1.40 11.19 -14.57
C ASP A 164 -1.30 11.70 -13.13
N SER A 165 -0.13 11.58 -12.52
CA SER A 165 0.10 11.87 -11.10
C SER A 165 1.47 12.49 -10.88
N LEU A 166 1.65 13.25 -9.81
CA LEU A 166 2.97 13.70 -9.38
C LEU A 166 3.78 12.48 -8.91
N SER A 167 4.73 12.03 -9.73
CA SER A 167 5.75 11.06 -9.32
C SER A 167 6.69 11.68 -8.28
N LEU A 168 7.52 10.87 -7.61
CA LEU A 168 8.56 11.41 -6.72
C LEU A 168 9.52 12.36 -7.45
N ALA A 169 9.80 12.07 -8.73
CA ALA A 169 10.61 12.95 -9.58
C ALA A 169 9.92 14.29 -9.84
N ASP A 170 8.62 14.29 -10.15
CA ASP A 170 7.85 15.52 -10.37
C ASP A 170 7.76 16.36 -9.10
N ILE A 171 7.54 15.73 -7.94
CA ILE A 171 7.52 16.41 -6.65
C ILE A 171 8.88 17.08 -6.36
N THR A 172 9.98 16.35 -6.51
CA THR A 172 11.32 16.89 -6.25
C THR A 172 11.72 17.96 -7.25
N ASP A 173 11.37 17.81 -8.54
CA ASP A 173 11.59 18.81 -9.58
C ASP A 173 10.82 20.11 -9.29
N ALA A 174 9.55 20.00 -8.88
CA ALA A 174 8.74 21.15 -8.51
C ALA A 174 9.35 21.90 -7.30
N LEU A 175 9.73 21.16 -6.25
CA LEU A 175 10.33 21.75 -5.05
C LEU A 175 11.71 22.39 -5.34
N ALA A 176 12.50 21.79 -6.23
CA ALA A 176 13.76 22.37 -6.69
C ALA A 176 13.55 23.69 -7.46
N LYS A 177 12.51 23.77 -8.30
CA LYS A 177 12.13 25.02 -9.01
C LYS A 177 11.70 26.13 -8.06
N VAL A 178 10.95 25.79 -7.00
CA VAL A 178 10.55 26.72 -5.93
C VAL A 178 11.80 27.30 -5.25
N GLY A 179 12.78 26.45 -4.93
CA GLY A 179 14.05 26.86 -4.37
C GLY A 179 13.97 27.39 -2.92
N GLN A 180 12.86 27.16 -2.24
CA GLN A 180 12.65 27.48 -0.82
C GLN A 180 12.24 26.21 -0.07
N LYS A 181 12.84 25.98 1.10
CA LYS A 181 12.54 24.81 1.92
C LYS A 181 11.18 24.97 2.61
N ILE A 182 10.41 23.88 2.63
CA ILE A 182 9.10 23.77 3.26
C ILE A 182 9.27 23.15 4.65
N ASP A 183 8.54 23.60 5.66
CA ASP A 183 8.64 23.06 7.02
C ASP A 183 7.95 21.69 7.11
N ILE A 184 6.76 21.54 6.51
CA ILE A 184 6.04 20.27 6.44
C ILE A 184 5.57 20.02 5.01
N LEU A 185 6.04 18.94 4.38
CA LEU A 185 5.42 18.37 3.18
C LEU A 185 4.48 17.24 3.61
N GLY A 186 3.20 17.44 3.36
CA GLY A 186 2.14 16.54 3.76
C GLY A 186 1.46 15.85 2.59
N PHE A 187 1.02 14.62 2.83
CA PHE A 187 0.26 13.82 1.88
C PHE A 187 -1.10 13.45 2.49
N ASP A 188 -2.17 14.11 2.05
CA ASP A 188 -3.52 13.62 2.22
C ASP A 188 -3.84 12.69 1.04
N ALA A 189 -3.01 11.63 0.93
CA ALA A 189 -2.96 10.70 -0.18
C ALA A 189 -2.35 9.36 0.29
N SER A 190 -2.93 8.23 -0.13
CA SER A 190 -2.63 6.88 0.38
C SER A 190 -1.19 6.44 0.19
N MET A 191 -0.62 5.71 1.17
CA MET A 191 0.63 4.93 1.09
C MET A 191 1.90 5.73 0.74
N MET A 192 1.89 7.05 0.97
CA MET A 192 3.04 7.90 0.62
C MET A 192 4.18 7.85 1.65
N SER A 193 3.95 7.28 2.85
CA SER A 193 5.01 7.10 3.84
C SER A 193 5.87 5.90 3.51
N SER A 194 6.97 6.14 2.80
CA SER A 194 7.94 5.11 2.40
C SER A 194 9.38 5.61 2.51
N LEU A 195 10.33 4.68 2.56
CA LEU A 195 11.77 5.00 2.55
C LEU A 195 12.14 5.79 1.28
N GLU A 196 11.59 5.40 0.13
CA GLU A 196 11.84 6.06 -1.15
C GLU A 196 11.37 7.52 -1.11
N THR A 197 10.15 7.77 -0.62
CA THR A 197 9.61 9.12 -0.48
C THR A 197 10.44 9.94 0.50
N ALA A 198 10.73 9.39 1.68
CA ALA A 198 11.53 10.07 2.69
C ALA A 198 12.96 10.37 2.20
N SER A 199 13.54 9.50 1.37
CA SER A 199 14.89 9.70 0.81
C SER A 199 14.98 10.80 -0.24
N ALA A 200 13.89 11.07 -0.95
CA ALA A 200 13.83 12.06 -2.03
C ALA A 200 13.70 13.51 -1.52
N LEU A 201 13.24 13.72 -0.27
CA LEU A 201 12.76 15.02 0.22
C LEU A 201 13.69 15.83 1.13
N PRO A 202 14.85 15.35 1.66
CA PRO A 202 15.60 16.04 2.73
C PRO A 202 16.10 17.44 2.37
N LEU A 203 16.33 17.69 1.08
CA LEU A 203 16.76 18.99 0.59
C LEU A 203 15.61 20.01 0.54
N TYR A 204 14.36 19.55 0.53
CA TYR A 204 13.21 20.36 0.18
C TYR A 204 12.22 20.56 1.33
N ALA A 205 12.21 19.64 2.30
CA ALA A 205 11.34 19.75 3.46
C ALA A 205 12.08 19.36 4.76
N ASP A 206 11.60 19.90 5.90
CA ASP A 206 12.14 19.49 7.21
C ASP A 206 11.44 18.24 7.72
N TYR A 207 10.12 18.17 7.54
CA TYR A 207 9.30 17.05 7.97
C TYR A 207 8.41 16.55 6.83
N MET A 208 8.14 15.24 6.84
CA MET A 208 7.12 14.61 6.02
C MET A 208 6.00 14.10 6.92
N VAL A 209 4.73 14.40 6.57
CA VAL A 209 3.53 13.82 7.20
C VAL A 209 2.79 13.02 6.14
N ALA A 210 2.73 11.71 6.31
CA ALA A 210 2.15 10.83 5.31
C ALA A 210 1.55 9.55 5.93
N PRO A 211 0.50 8.96 5.31
CA PRO A 211 -0.01 7.67 5.73
C PRO A 211 0.89 6.53 5.24
N GLN A 212 1.09 5.53 6.10
CA GLN A 212 1.78 4.30 5.72
C GLN A 212 0.85 3.35 4.94
N ASP A 213 -0.43 3.29 5.29
CA ASP A 213 -1.45 2.48 4.59
C ASP A 213 -2.42 3.37 3.79
N VAL A 214 -3.53 2.80 3.36
CA VAL A 214 -4.59 3.52 2.65
C VAL A 214 -5.15 4.62 3.55
N MET A 215 -5.24 5.84 3.00
CA MET A 215 -5.79 6.99 3.71
C MET A 215 -7.31 6.84 3.86
N PRO A 216 -7.91 7.04 5.05
CA PRO A 216 -9.37 7.05 5.19
C PRO A 216 -10.01 8.18 4.37
N MET A 217 -11.29 8.00 4.01
CA MET A 217 -12.04 8.99 3.22
C MET A 217 -12.17 10.34 3.94
N SER A 218 -12.22 10.33 5.28
CA SER A 218 -12.24 11.54 6.09
C SER A 218 -11.06 12.46 5.83
N GLY A 219 -9.87 11.89 5.54
CA GLY A 219 -8.66 12.67 5.30
C GLY A 219 -8.18 13.44 6.52
N TRP A 220 -7.54 14.60 6.30
CA TRP A 220 -7.02 15.44 7.36
C TRP A 220 -8.12 16.22 8.08
N ASP A 221 -7.99 16.39 9.41
CA ASP A 221 -8.77 17.35 10.21
C ASP A 221 -8.27 18.79 9.96
N TYR A 222 -8.65 19.39 8.82
CA TYR A 222 -8.29 20.76 8.49
C TYR A 222 -8.79 21.75 9.53
N LYS A 223 -9.95 21.49 10.12
CA LYS A 223 -10.53 22.31 11.18
C LYS A 223 -9.62 22.31 12.40
N GLY A 224 -9.31 21.12 12.91
CA GLY A 224 -8.44 21.00 14.08
C GLY A 224 -7.05 21.59 13.84
N LEU A 225 -6.49 21.41 12.63
CA LEU A 225 -5.21 22.02 12.25
C LEU A 225 -5.27 23.55 12.31
N PHE A 226 -6.28 24.19 11.72
CA PHE A 226 -6.37 25.64 11.68
C PHE A 226 -6.68 26.24 13.05
N GLU A 227 -7.53 25.58 13.86
CA GLU A 227 -7.77 25.95 15.25
C GLU A 227 -6.50 25.86 16.07
N TYR A 228 -5.71 24.78 15.89
CA TYR A 228 -4.44 24.62 16.60
C TYR A 228 -3.44 25.71 16.25
N LEU A 229 -3.22 25.99 14.95
CA LEU A 229 -2.31 27.05 14.48
C LEU A 229 -2.74 28.42 15.00
N SER A 230 -4.07 28.71 15.00
CA SER A 230 -4.61 29.98 15.49
C SER A 230 -4.37 30.21 16.98
N GLN A 231 -4.38 29.13 17.77
CA GLN A 231 -4.15 29.19 19.22
C GLN A 231 -2.67 29.10 19.59
N ASN A 232 -1.83 28.53 18.69
CA ASN A 232 -0.42 28.25 18.94
C ASN A 232 0.45 28.76 17.79
N PRO A 233 0.54 30.10 17.55
CA PRO A 233 1.27 30.63 16.40
C PRO A 233 2.78 30.32 16.42
N HIS A 234 3.34 30.08 17.60
CA HIS A 234 4.76 29.70 17.79
C HIS A 234 4.99 28.18 17.83
N ALA A 235 4.02 27.37 17.46
CA ALA A 235 4.19 25.92 17.45
C ALA A 235 5.32 25.51 16.50
N SER A 236 6.15 24.56 16.93
CA SER A 236 7.16 23.98 16.03
C SER A 236 6.49 23.12 14.95
N ALA A 237 7.14 23.01 13.79
CA ALA A 237 6.67 22.15 12.72
C ALA A 237 6.48 20.69 13.17
N GLN A 238 7.31 20.20 14.10
CA GLN A 238 7.15 18.89 14.71
C GLN A 238 5.80 18.76 15.46
N MET A 239 5.45 19.76 16.31
CA MET A 239 4.17 19.74 17.04
C MET A 239 2.98 19.82 16.09
N VAL A 240 3.07 20.65 15.05
CA VAL A 240 2.04 20.76 14.00
C VAL A 240 1.88 19.43 13.27
N GLY A 241 2.98 18.76 12.92
CA GLY A 241 2.94 17.44 12.29
C GLY A 241 2.28 16.38 13.15
N GLN A 242 2.48 16.39 14.48
CA GLN A 242 1.79 15.49 15.41
C GLN A 242 0.27 15.77 15.42
N VAL A 243 -0.13 17.03 15.47
CA VAL A 243 -1.55 17.43 15.43
C VAL A 243 -2.23 16.96 14.13
N ILE A 244 -1.52 17.03 13.00
CA ILE A 244 -2.03 16.50 11.73
C ILE A 244 -2.25 14.99 11.82
N CYS A 245 -1.27 14.24 12.33
CA CYS A 245 -1.37 12.78 12.48
C CYS A 245 -2.55 12.39 13.39
N ASP A 246 -2.67 13.02 14.56
CA ASP A 246 -3.76 12.77 15.52
C ASP A 246 -5.12 13.17 14.95
N GLY A 247 -5.15 14.26 14.16
CA GLY A 247 -6.36 14.73 13.50
C GLY A 247 -6.96 13.70 12.54
N VAL A 248 -6.13 13.00 11.76
CA VAL A 248 -6.59 11.93 10.87
C VAL A 248 -7.22 10.78 11.66
N LEU A 249 -6.57 10.34 12.73
CA LEU A 249 -7.09 9.27 13.58
C LEU A 249 -8.42 9.66 14.25
N LYS A 250 -8.55 10.93 14.63
CA LYS A 250 -9.76 11.49 15.24
C LYS A 250 -10.93 11.61 14.24
N GLU A 251 -10.64 12.03 13.00
CA GLU A 251 -11.67 12.19 11.95
C GLU A 251 -12.13 10.85 11.36
N ALA A 252 -11.31 9.80 11.45
CA ALA A 252 -11.70 8.46 11.04
C ALA A 252 -12.76 7.92 12.00
N GLU A 253 -13.94 7.58 11.46
CA GLU A 253 -15.08 7.12 12.23
C GLU A 253 -15.44 5.65 11.93
N GLY A 254 -16.07 4.99 12.89
CA GLY A 254 -16.58 3.63 12.71
C GLY A 254 -15.47 2.63 12.39
N ASP A 255 -15.66 1.86 11.32
CA ASP A 255 -14.71 0.83 10.91
C ASP A 255 -13.47 1.39 10.20
N GLU A 256 -13.52 2.62 9.64
CA GLU A 256 -12.36 3.31 9.08
C GLU A 256 -11.32 3.68 10.16
N ALA A 257 -11.75 3.88 11.41
CA ALA A 257 -10.84 4.16 12.53
C ALA A 257 -9.88 3.01 12.84
N GLU A 258 -10.16 1.79 12.35
CA GLU A 258 -9.28 0.63 12.50
C GLU A 258 -8.32 0.42 11.31
N LEU A 259 -8.19 1.41 10.41
CA LEU A 259 -7.39 1.33 9.17
C LEU A 259 -6.41 2.51 9.05
N VAL A 260 -6.13 3.20 10.16
CA VAL A 260 -5.33 4.43 10.16
C VAL A 260 -3.92 4.16 10.67
N ILE A 261 -2.94 4.57 9.89
CA ILE A 261 -1.57 4.79 10.34
C ILE A 261 -0.97 6.00 9.63
N MET A 262 -0.75 7.07 10.40
CA MET A 262 -0.07 8.29 9.98
C MET A 262 1.31 8.37 10.60
N ALA A 263 2.28 8.88 9.85
CA ALA A 263 3.65 9.03 10.32
C ALA A 263 4.17 10.46 10.12
N LEU A 264 4.88 10.94 11.12
CA LEU A 264 5.69 12.16 11.05
C LEU A 264 7.18 11.77 11.00
N THR A 265 7.80 12.06 9.87
CA THR A 265 9.20 11.72 9.59
C THR A 265 10.08 12.96 9.63
N ASP A 266 11.14 12.93 10.45
CA ASP A 266 12.21 13.93 10.47
C ASP A 266 13.15 13.70 9.29
N LEU A 267 13.00 14.49 8.24
CA LEU A 267 13.77 14.34 7.00
C LEU A 267 15.26 14.67 7.17
N SER A 268 15.63 15.37 8.24
CA SER A 268 17.06 15.61 8.56
C SER A 268 17.81 14.30 8.87
N LYS A 269 17.09 13.24 9.20
CA LYS A 269 17.62 11.90 9.50
C LYS A 269 17.60 10.96 8.29
N ALA A 270 16.91 11.33 7.20
CA ALA A 270 16.69 10.46 6.06
C ALA A 270 18.00 9.94 5.43
N THR A 271 19.03 10.78 5.32
CA THR A 271 20.35 10.32 4.80
C THR A 271 20.95 9.22 5.67
N LYS A 272 20.86 9.34 6.99
CA LYS A 272 21.34 8.30 7.92
C LYS A 272 20.51 7.02 7.80
N LEU A 273 19.21 7.17 7.62
CA LEU A 273 18.30 6.03 7.40
C LEU A 273 18.66 5.28 6.12
N VAL A 274 18.84 6.01 5.00
CA VAL A 274 19.26 5.41 3.72
C VAL A 274 20.60 4.68 3.84
N GLN A 275 21.58 5.27 4.53
CA GLN A 275 22.88 4.61 4.75
C GLN A 275 22.76 3.32 5.57
N ALA A 276 21.95 3.34 6.64
CA ALA A 276 21.71 2.15 7.45
C ALA A 276 20.98 1.07 6.63
N PHE A 277 19.99 1.48 5.85
CA PHE A 277 19.25 0.58 4.96
C PHE A 277 20.15 -0.01 3.87
N ASP A 278 20.97 0.80 3.18
CA ASP A 278 21.89 0.30 2.13
C ASP A 278 22.90 -0.69 2.70
N THR A 279 23.39 -0.47 3.91
CA THR A 279 24.25 -1.43 4.62
C THR A 279 23.54 -2.77 4.84
N THR A 280 22.32 -2.73 5.35
CA THR A 280 21.46 -3.90 5.54
C THR A 280 21.18 -4.59 4.20
N ALA A 281 20.87 -3.84 3.17
CA ALA A 281 20.52 -4.35 1.84
C ALA A 281 21.73 -5.01 1.13
N ARG A 282 22.94 -4.46 1.28
CA ARG A 282 24.17 -5.12 0.79
C ARG A 282 24.40 -6.45 1.51
N HIS A 283 24.13 -6.50 2.80
CA HIS A 283 24.21 -7.73 3.56
C HIS A 283 23.14 -8.74 3.10
N MET A 284 21.90 -8.30 2.84
CA MET A 284 20.88 -9.15 2.21
C MET A 284 21.38 -9.72 0.88
N SER A 285 21.95 -8.88 0.02
CA SER A 285 22.44 -9.28 -1.30
C SER A 285 23.58 -10.32 -1.18
N GLN A 286 24.53 -10.12 -0.28
CA GLN A 286 25.62 -11.07 -0.04
C GLN A 286 25.12 -12.38 0.57
N SER A 287 24.26 -12.30 1.57
CA SER A 287 23.71 -13.48 2.25
C SER A 287 22.78 -14.30 1.35
N ALA A 288 22.19 -13.69 0.33
CA ALA A 288 21.35 -14.36 -0.66
C ALA A 288 22.13 -15.35 -1.57
N GLU A 289 23.45 -15.40 -1.48
CA GLU A 289 24.28 -16.43 -2.14
C GLU A 289 24.14 -17.80 -1.46
N ASP A 290 23.81 -17.83 -0.15
CA ASP A 290 23.42 -19.06 0.54
C ASP A 290 21.92 -19.27 0.38
N ILE A 291 21.53 -20.37 -0.29
CA ILE A 291 20.15 -20.70 -0.59
C ILE A 291 19.28 -20.87 0.67
N ASN A 292 19.85 -21.34 1.78
CA ASN A 292 19.13 -21.53 3.03
C ASN A 292 18.85 -20.18 3.70
N VAL A 293 19.81 -19.27 3.64
CA VAL A 293 19.64 -17.90 4.15
C VAL A 293 18.62 -17.15 3.28
N LEU A 294 18.75 -17.21 1.96
CA LEU A 294 17.79 -16.61 1.03
C LEU A 294 16.37 -17.13 1.28
N ARG A 295 16.22 -18.45 1.44
CA ARG A 295 14.92 -19.05 1.76
C ARG A 295 14.36 -18.52 3.07
N SER A 296 15.16 -18.49 4.15
CA SER A 296 14.72 -17.99 5.45
C SER A 296 14.29 -16.53 5.38
N MET A 297 15.02 -15.67 4.66
CA MET A 297 14.65 -14.28 4.44
C MET A 297 13.32 -14.19 3.67
N THR A 298 13.20 -14.85 2.53
CA THR A 298 12.01 -14.80 1.68
C THR A 298 10.79 -15.37 2.41
N GLU A 299 10.93 -16.47 3.15
CA GLU A 299 9.86 -17.03 3.98
C GLU A 299 9.39 -16.04 5.05
N CYS A 300 10.32 -15.38 5.75
CA CYS A 300 9.97 -14.37 6.74
C CYS A 300 9.29 -13.16 6.08
N ILE A 301 9.85 -12.61 4.99
CA ILE A 301 9.29 -11.44 4.30
C ILE A 301 7.90 -11.74 3.72
N SER A 302 7.63 -12.97 3.29
CA SER A 302 6.29 -13.36 2.82
C SER A 302 5.20 -13.24 3.90
N LYS A 303 5.60 -13.28 5.18
CA LYS A 303 4.73 -13.13 6.36
C LYS A 303 4.79 -11.72 6.96
N SER A 304 5.62 -10.83 6.41
CA SER A 304 5.76 -9.44 6.90
C SER A 304 4.48 -8.64 6.72
N ARG A 305 4.36 -7.58 7.52
CA ARG A 305 3.26 -6.61 7.40
C ARG A 305 3.28 -5.95 6.02
N ARG A 306 2.19 -6.08 5.31
CA ARG A 306 1.96 -5.43 4.02
C ARG A 306 0.80 -4.45 4.14
N VAL A 307 0.81 -3.43 3.31
CA VAL A 307 -0.23 -2.39 3.27
C VAL A 307 -1.00 -2.42 1.96
N GLY A 308 -2.16 -1.79 1.94
CA GLY A 308 -2.99 -1.69 0.74
C GLY A 308 -3.52 -3.04 0.25
N ALA A 309 -3.41 -3.29 -1.06
CA ALA A 309 -3.89 -4.48 -1.73
C ALA A 309 -2.83 -5.58 -1.81
N ASN A 310 -3.21 -6.82 -1.56
CA ASN A 310 -2.28 -7.96 -1.48
C ASN A 310 -2.88 -9.27 -1.99
N THR A 311 -3.92 -9.22 -2.80
CA THR A 311 -4.55 -10.38 -3.43
C THR A 311 -4.78 -10.14 -4.92
N GLU A 312 -4.98 -11.20 -5.69
CA GLU A 312 -5.28 -11.07 -7.12
C GLU A 312 -6.61 -10.33 -7.40
N TRP A 313 -7.53 -10.33 -6.44
CA TRP A 313 -8.82 -9.65 -6.56
C TRP A 313 -8.76 -8.16 -6.23
N GLU A 314 -7.83 -7.77 -5.38
CA GLU A 314 -7.64 -6.41 -4.93
C GLU A 314 -6.53 -5.68 -5.67
N GLY A 315 -5.65 -6.42 -6.37
CA GLY A 315 -4.37 -5.93 -6.88
C GLY A 315 -3.24 -6.07 -5.86
N TYR A 316 -2.10 -5.48 -6.17
CA TYR A 316 -0.90 -5.55 -5.34
C TYR A 316 -0.26 -4.18 -5.20
N SER A 317 -0.21 -3.66 -3.97
CA SER A 317 0.53 -2.43 -3.65
C SER A 317 2.04 -2.65 -3.68
N ASN A 318 2.49 -3.88 -3.43
CA ASN A 318 3.90 -4.27 -3.34
C ASN A 318 4.68 -3.46 -2.29
N LEU A 319 4.02 -3.08 -1.20
CA LEU A 319 4.62 -2.36 -0.10
C LEU A 319 4.60 -3.22 1.17
N THR A 320 5.74 -3.24 1.86
CA THR A 320 5.88 -3.91 3.16
C THR A 320 6.43 -2.93 4.20
N ASP A 321 6.10 -3.17 5.46
CA ASP A 321 6.64 -2.39 6.57
C ASP A 321 8.16 -2.57 6.66
N LEU A 322 8.89 -1.45 6.78
CA LEU A 322 10.35 -1.43 6.73
C LEU A 322 11.00 -2.15 7.94
N SER A 323 10.43 -2.02 9.15
CA SER A 323 10.93 -2.73 10.33
C SER A 323 10.67 -4.23 10.24
N SER A 324 9.53 -4.64 9.69
CA SER A 324 9.24 -6.06 9.46
C SER A 324 10.25 -6.70 8.49
N LEU A 325 10.64 -5.98 7.43
CA LEU A 325 11.69 -6.43 6.53
C LEU A 325 13.04 -6.51 7.24
N ALA A 326 13.43 -5.48 8.01
CA ALA A 326 14.67 -5.45 8.77
C ALA A 326 14.78 -6.61 9.77
N GLU A 327 13.69 -6.92 10.47
CA GLU A 327 13.60 -8.05 11.39
C GLU A 327 13.83 -9.40 10.69
N CYS A 328 13.29 -9.57 9.48
CA CYS A 328 13.48 -10.78 8.69
C CYS A 328 14.95 -10.98 8.28
N VAL A 329 15.65 -9.90 7.91
CA VAL A 329 17.08 -9.96 7.60
C VAL A 329 17.87 -10.36 8.83
N PHE A 330 17.62 -9.70 9.96
CA PHE A 330 18.29 -10.00 11.22
C PHE A 330 18.10 -11.46 11.66
N LYS A 331 16.87 -11.97 11.62
CA LYS A 331 16.55 -13.36 12.00
C LYS A 331 17.24 -14.39 11.09
N ALA A 332 17.33 -14.11 9.79
CA ALA A 332 17.90 -15.04 8.83
C ALA A 332 19.44 -15.05 8.82
N THR A 333 20.08 -13.91 9.07
CA THR A 333 21.54 -13.76 8.98
C THR A 333 22.22 -13.88 10.33
N SER A 334 21.51 -13.75 11.43
CA SER A 334 22.06 -13.72 12.81
C SER A 334 23.17 -12.68 12.98
N ASP A 335 23.12 -11.59 12.21
CA ASP A 335 24.10 -10.51 12.22
C ASP A 335 23.59 -9.34 13.07
N ASP A 336 24.39 -8.97 14.08
CA ASP A 336 24.08 -7.83 14.96
C ASP A 336 24.41 -6.46 14.32
N ALA A 337 25.06 -6.44 13.16
CA ALA A 337 25.72 -5.24 12.63
C ALA A 337 24.75 -4.17 12.12
N ALA A 338 23.49 -4.47 11.81
CA ALA A 338 22.59 -3.50 11.21
C ALA A 338 21.20 -3.49 11.87
N ARG A 339 21.12 -2.94 13.09
CA ARG A 339 19.80 -2.67 13.69
C ARG A 339 19.16 -1.45 13.06
N LEU A 340 18.62 -1.65 11.88
CA LEU A 340 17.93 -0.63 11.11
C LEU A 340 16.73 -0.05 11.89
N ASP A 341 16.06 -0.87 12.68
CA ASP A 341 14.94 -0.48 13.54
C ASP A 341 15.25 0.73 14.46
N ASN A 342 16.49 0.78 15.03
CA ASN A 342 16.87 1.94 15.87
C ASN A 342 16.98 3.24 15.06
N VAL A 343 17.41 3.16 13.80
CA VAL A 343 17.53 4.33 12.95
C VAL A 343 16.15 4.73 12.41
N ILE A 344 15.28 3.76 12.11
CA ILE A 344 13.88 4.01 11.77
C ILE A 344 13.20 4.79 12.89
N ALA A 345 13.30 4.32 14.15
CA ALA A 345 12.70 4.97 15.32
C ALA A 345 13.26 6.38 15.62
N GLN A 346 14.49 6.70 15.15
CA GLN A 346 15.04 8.06 15.23
C GLN A 346 14.56 8.96 14.09
N THR A 347 14.08 8.39 13.00
CA THR A 347 13.66 9.10 11.79
C THR A 347 12.15 9.30 11.78
N VAL A 348 11.37 8.26 12.06
CA VAL A 348 9.93 8.37 12.32
C VAL A 348 9.75 8.77 13.79
N ILE A 349 9.52 10.06 14.00
CA ILE A 349 9.49 10.64 15.34
C ILE A 349 8.11 10.62 16.00
N TYR A 350 7.07 10.29 15.23
CA TYR A 350 5.71 10.13 15.73
C TYR A 350 4.87 9.27 14.76
N THR A 351 4.02 8.44 15.33
CA THR A 351 2.97 7.71 14.60
C THR A 351 1.65 7.84 15.34
N ALA A 352 0.58 8.17 14.61
CA ALA A 352 -0.79 8.01 15.09
C ALA A 352 -1.41 6.82 14.37
N SER A 353 -1.72 5.76 15.11
CA SER A 353 -2.25 4.52 14.53
C SER A 353 -3.34 3.93 15.39
N ASP A 354 -4.22 3.17 14.76
CA ASP A 354 -5.15 2.29 15.46
C ASP A 354 -4.43 1.06 16.08
N ALA A 355 -5.22 0.23 16.77
CA ALA A 355 -4.68 -0.96 17.45
C ALA A 355 -4.16 -2.04 16.49
N LEU A 356 -4.60 -2.05 15.21
CA LEU A 356 -4.17 -3.05 14.22
C LEU A 356 -2.79 -2.75 13.66
N HIS A 357 -2.43 -1.46 13.60
CA HIS A 357 -1.18 -0.97 13.03
C HIS A 357 -0.13 -0.60 14.10
N SER A 358 -0.41 -0.91 15.37
CA SER A 358 0.47 -0.52 16.50
C SER A 358 1.85 -1.18 16.48
N ASP A 359 2.06 -2.20 15.67
CA ASP A 359 3.31 -2.92 15.43
C ASP A 359 4.08 -2.45 14.17
N MET A 360 3.55 -1.46 13.45
CA MET A 360 4.15 -0.92 12.24
C MET A 360 5.00 0.31 12.53
N CYS A 361 6.08 0.48 11.75
CA CYS A 361 7.08 1.52 12.02
C CYS A 361 6.77 2.90 11.42
N GLY A 362 5.71 3.03 10.64
CA GLY A 362 5.36 4.29 9.96
C GLY A 362 6.02 4.51 8.60
N LEU A 363 6.90 3.61 8.14
CA LEU A 363 7.52 3.65 6.81
C LEU A 363 7.40 2.33 6.08
N ASN A 364 7.09 2.40 4.81
CA ASN A 364 7.13 1.27 3.89
C ASN A 364 8.45 1.18 3.12
N ILE A 365 8.65 0.03 2.50
CA ILE A 365 9.60 -0.23 1.42
C ILE A 365 8.91 -1.05 0.32
N TYR A 366 9.25 -0.80 -0.92
CA TYR A 366 8.74 -1.61 -2.04
C TYR A 366 9.34 -3.01 -2.02
N TYR A 367 8.48 -4.02 -1.99
CA TYR A 367 8.84 -5.44 -2.12
C TYR A 367 7.75 -6.17 -2.90
N PRO A 368 8.00 -6.56 -4.17
CA PRO A 368 6.99 -7.23 -4.99
C PRO A 368 6.49 -8.54 -4.39
N SER A 369 5.18 -8.77 -4.50
CA SER A 369 4.54 -10.03 -4.07
C SER A 369 4.59 -11.12 -5.13
N THR A 370 4.92 -10.74 -6.36
CA THR A 370 5.02 -11.62 -7.55
C THR A 370 6.22 -11.19 -8.37
N PRO A 371 6.72 -12.04 -9.28
CA PRO A 371 7.75 -11.63 -10.22
C PRO A 371 7.36 -10.34 -10.94
N ALA A 372 8.23 -9.34 -10.91
CA ALA A 372 7.95 -7.99 -11.38
C ALA A 372 9.11 -7.43 -12.21
N ASP A 373 8.77 -6.50 -13.11
CA ASP A 373 9.77 -5.66 -13.74
C ASP A 373 10.25 -4.60 -12.74
N LEU A 374 11.52 -4.66 -12.39
CA LEU A 374 12.15 -3.74 -11.44
C LEU A 374 12.67 -2.45 -12.10
N GLY A 375 12.47 -2.28 -13.42
CA GLY A 375 13.00 -1.13 -14.15
C GLY A 375 12.55 0.20 -13.56
N ALA A 376 11.24 0.36 -13.34
CA ALA A 376 10.68 1.59 -12.76
C ALA A 376 11.11 1.78 -11.28
N TYR A 377 11.25 0.71 -10.52
CA TYR A 377 11.66 0.81 -9.12
C TYR A 377 13.11 1.28 -8.96
N ARG A 378 14.01 0.90 -9.87
CA ARG A 378 15.41 1.34 -9.85
C ARG A 378 15.58 2.86 -9.92
N GLU A 379 14.62 3.56 -10.54
CA GLU A 379 14.65 5.03 -10.67
C GLU A 379 14.34 5.74 -9.33
N VAL A 380 13.69 5.07 -8.40
CA VAL A 380 13.26 5.66 -7.11
C VAL A 380 13.92 5.00 -5.89
N CYS A 381 14.55 3.84 -6.06
CA CYS A 381 15.19 3.11 -4.98
C CYS A 381 16.42 3.85 -4.45
N PRO A 382 16.51 4.13 -3.15
CA PRO A 382 17.65 4.85 -2.58
C PRO A 382 18.87 3.98 -2.29
N SER A 383 18.87 2.68 -2.66
CA SER A 383 19.90 1.71 -2.32
C SER A 383 20.26 0.81 -3.49
N ASP A 384 21.52 0.86 -3.92
CA ASP A 384 22.07 -0.06 -4.92
C ASP A 384 22.12 -1.50 -4.38
N GLY A 385 22.45 -1.69 -3.11
CA GLY A 385 22.46 -3.01 -2.47
C GLY A 385 21.08 -3.66 -2.47
N TYR A 386 20.02 -2.87 -2.31
CA TYR A 386 18.65 -3.39 -2.35
C TYR A 386 18.20 -3.74 -3.77
N THR A 387 18.53 -2.91 -4.76
CA THR A 387 18.24 -3.24 -6.16
C THR A 387 19.00 -4.48 -6.63
N GLU A 388 20.22 -4.70 -6.12
CA GLU A 388 20.98 -5.92 -6.38
C GLU A 388 20.30 -7.14 -5.74
N TYR A 389 19.88 -7.04 -4.47
CA TYR A 389 19.14 -8.11 -3.78
C TYR A 389 17.84 -8.46 -4.51
N LEU A 390 17.01 -7.45 -4.83
CA LEU A 390 15.77 -7.67 -5.59
C LEU A 390 16.04 -8.28 -6.96
N GLY A 391 17.15 -7.89 -7.62
CA GLY A 391 17.60 -8.49 -8.87
C GLY A 391 17.91 -9.98 -8.74
N LYS A 392 18.48 -10.42 -7.61
CA LYS A 392 18.71 -11.85 -7.33
C LYS A 392 17.40 -12.59 -7.08
N VAL A 393 16.47 -11.99 -6.32
CA VAL A 393 15.17 -12.59 -6.00
C VAL A 393 14.23 -12.61 -7.21
N PHE A 394 14.07 -11.48 -7.92
CA PHE A 394 13.12 -11.34 -9.02
C PHE A 394 13.74 -11.52 -10.41
N ASN A 395 14.96 -12.00 -10.46
CA ASN A 395 15.60 -12.52 -11.66
C ASN A 395 15.84 -11.52 -12.81
N SER A 396 16.03 -10.25 -12.52
CA SER A 396 16.43 -9.27 -13.54
C SER A 396 17.93 -9.31 -13.87
N SER A 397 18.77 -9.95 -13.04
CA SER A 397 20.22 -10.03 -13.18
C SER A 397 20.81 -11.46 -13.11
N VAL A 398 20.00 -12.48 -12.88
CA VAL A 398 20.46 -13.88 -12.86
C VAL A 398 20.72 -14.35 -14.29
N SER A 399 21.81 -15.09 -14.50
CA SER A 399 22.17 -15.62 -15.83
C SER A 399 21.05 -16.46 -16.42
N THR A 400 20.88 -16.45 -17.74
CA THR A 400 19.88 -17.25 -18.47
C THR A 400 19.94 -18.72 -18.07
N ALA A 401 21.15 -19.25 -17.82
CA ALA A 401 21.35 -20.64 -17.40
C ALA A 401 20.75 -20.94 -16.01
N SER A 402 20.87 -20.01 -15.05
CA SER A 402 20.27 -20.17 -13.73
C SER A 402 18.73 -20.03 -13.80
N ARG A 403 18.24 -19.13 -14.65
CA ARG A 403 16.82 -18.96 -14.94
C ARG A 403 16.23 -20.23 -15.54
N ASP A 404 16.90 -20.81 -16.56
CA ASP A 404 16.44 -22.01 -17.25
C ASP A 404 16.46 -23.23 -16.33
N TYR A 405 17.51 -23.39 -15.53
CA TYR A 405 17.59 -24.41 -14.49
C TYR A 405 16.45 -24.28 -13.50
N TYR A 406 16.18 -23.07 -13.06
CA TYR A 406 15.15 -22.75 -12.10
C TYR A 406 13.74 -22.98 -12.66
N ASN A 407 13.43 -22.41 -13.84
CA ASN A 407 12.18 -22.62 -14.52
C ASN A 407 11.93 -24.10 -14.82
N ASN A 408 12.99 -24.83 -15.22
CA ASN A 408 12.90 -26.26 -15.44
C ASN A 408 12.77 -27.04 -14.13
N ALA A 409 13.45 -26.64 -13.06
CA ALA A 409 13.34 -27.30 -11.75
C ALA A 409 11.94 -27.19 -11.14
N VAL A 410 11.25 -26.04 -11.31
CA VAL A 410 9.88 -25.86 -10.81
C VAL A 410 8.83 -26.41 -11.78
N GLN A 411 9.01 -26.27 -13.09
CA GLN A 411 8.07 -26.73 -14.10
C GLN A 411 8.19 -28.23 -14.42
N THR A 412 9.37 -28.81 -14.30
CA THR A 412 9.63 -30.22 -14.63
C THR A 412 9.83 -31.12 -13.41
N SER A 413 10.09 -30.55 -12.22
CA SER A 413 10.03 -31.36 -11.03
C SER A 413 8.58 -31.75 -10.80
N SER A 414 8.30 -33.02 -10.83
CA SER A 414 7.03 -33.58 -10.43
C SER A 414 6.73 -33.18 -8.98
N VAL A 415 6.10 -32.02 -8.81
CA VAL A 415 5.44 -31.70 -7.56
C VAL A 415 4.22 -32.60 -7.54
N SER A 416 4.29 -33.72 -6.85
CA SER A 416 3.20 -34.67 -6.70
C SER A 416 2.60 -34.53 -5.31
N ALA A 417 1.28 -34.37 -5.25
CA ALA A 417 0.51 -34.46 -4.03
C ALA A 417 -0.02 -35.88 -3.89
N VAL A 418 0.27 -36.54 -2.76
CA VAL A 418 -0.26 -37.85 -2.43
C VAL A 418 -1.09 -37.74 -1.16
N ALA A 419 -2.34 -38.17 -1.22
CA ALA A 419 -3.18 -38.32 -0.04
C ALA A 419 -2.99 -39.73 0.54
N ASP A 420 -2.79 -39.85 1.84
CA ASP A 420 -2.84 -41.11 2.55
C ASP A 420 -4.29 -41.45 2.95
N LEU A 421 -4.48 -42.68 3.48
CA LEU A 421 -5.78 -43.16 3.94
C LEU A 421 -6.38 -42.35 5.12
N ASN A 422 -5.60 -41.50 5.74
CA ASN A 422 -6.01 -40.66 6.88
C ASN A 422 -6.32 -39.21 6.47
N GLY A 423 -6.17 -38.89 5.18
CA GLY A 423 -6.38 -37.52 4.67
C GLY A 423 -5.18 -36.62 4.83
N VAL A 424 -4.00 -37.15 5.10
CA VAL A 424 -2.74 -36.42 5.09
C VAL A 424 -2.24 -36.28 3.67
N TYR A 425 -2.01 -35.05 3.22
CA TYR A 425 -1.50 -34.74 1.89
C TYR A 425 -0.01 -34.43 2.00
N THR A 426 0.79 -35.12 1.21
CA THR A 426 2.24 -34.95 1.18
C THR A 426 2.67 -34.41 -0.16
N LEU A 427 3.34 -33.26 -0.13
CA LEU A 427 4.01 -32.67 -1.29
C LEU A 427 5.48 -33.11 -1.29
N SER A 428 5.92 -33.77 -2.35
CA SER A 428 7.33 -34.06 -2.60
C SER A 428 7.82 -33.25 -3.78
N ALA A 429 8.93 -32.54 -3.60
CA ALA A 429 9.54 -31.72 -4.63
C ALA A 429 10.97 -32.16 -4.90
N THR A 430 11.45 -31.95 -6.13
CA THR A 430 12.81 -32.35 -6.55
C THR A 430 13.87 -31.43 -5.93
N ASN A 431 13.56 -30.14 -5.79
CA ASN A 431 14.42 -29.13 -5.16
C ASN A 431 13.67 -28.44 -4.01
N PRO A 432 13.39 -29.18 -2.91
CA PRO A 432 12.58 -28.64 -1.81
C PRO A 432 13.26 -27.50 -1.07
N GLU A 433 14.59 -27.36 -1.17
CA GLU A 433 15.35 -26.27 -0.56
C GLU A 433 14.99 -24.89 -1.10
N ILE A 434 14.47 -24.80 -2.32
CA ILE A 434 14.04 -23.50 -2.91
C ILE A 434 12.59 -23.13 -2.54
N ILE A 435 11.83 -24.04 -1.99
CA ILE A 435 10.44 -23.76 -1.61
C ILE A 435 10.44 -22.95 -0.31
N THR A 436 9.83 -21.77 -0.34
CA THR A 436 9.65 -20.91 0.81
C THR A 436 8.36 -21.22 1.55
N ARG A 437 7.29 -21.51 0.78
CA ARG A 437 5.97 -21.72 1.33
C ARG A 437 5.19 -22.72 0.48
N ALA A 438 4.43 -23.57 1.12
CA ALA A 438 3.43 -24.39 0.47
C ALA A 438 2.06 -24.08 1.08
N GLY A 439 1.06 -23.88 0.23
CA GLY A 439 -0.34 -23.76 0.61
C GLY A 439 -1.17 -24.85 -0.04
N VAL A 440 -2.37 -25.06 0.45
CA VAL A 440 -3.33 -26.00 -0.15
C VAL A 440 -4.56 -25.24 -0.58
N ASN A 441 -4.85 -25.33 -1.87
CA ASN A 441 -6.10 -24.85 -2.44
C ASN A 441 -7.18 -25.93 -2.32
N ILE A 442 -8.33 -25.55 -1.79
CA ILE A 442 -9.52 -26.41 -1.68
C ILE A 442 -10.59 -25.84 -2.58
N TYR A 443 -11.12 -26.68 -3.46
CA TYR A 443 -12.18 -26.36 -4.41
C TYR A 443 -13.39 -27.24 -4.16
N SER A 444 -14.61 -26.68 -4.15
CA SER A 444 -15.85 -27.45 -4.16
C SER A 444 -16.40 -27.61 -5.57
N TYR A 445 -17.00 -28.76 -5.87
CA TYR A 445 -17.66 -28.97 -7.14
C TYR A 445 -19.03 -28.29 -7.15
N ASN A 446 -19.28 -27.52 -8.20
CA ASN A 446 -20.59 -26.92 -8.47
C ASN A 446 -21.30 -27.77 -9.54
N GLU A 447 -22.37 -28.47 -9.16
CA GLU A 447 -23.11 -29.35 -10.04
C GLU A 447 -23.82 -28.61 -11.18
N ASP A 448 -24.32 -27.38 -10.92
CA ASP A 448 -25.06 -26.57 -11.89
C ASP A 448 -24.15 -26.09 -13.03
N GLU A 449 -22.90 -25.74 -12.71
CA GLU A 449 -21.91 -25.23 -13.65
C GLU A 449 -20.96 -26.35 -14.17
N GLY A 450 -20.95 -27.52 -13.53
CA GLY A 450 -20.05 -28.62 -13.86
C GLY A 450 -18.56 -28.29 -13.61
N LYS A 451 -18.24 -27.42 -12.64
CA LYS A 451 -16.89 -26.87 -12.43
C LYS A 451 -16.50 -26.86 -10.95
N TYR A 452 -15.19 -26.88 -10.70
CA TYR A 452 -14.63 -26.71 -9.37
C TYR A 452 -14.42 -25.23 -9.03
N MET A 453 -14.95 -24.80 -7.88
CA MET A 453 -14.91 -23.42 -7.37
C MET A 453 -13.92 -23.32 -6.22
N HIS A 454 -12.99 -22.36 -6.27
CA HIS A 454 -12.05 -22.08 -5.17
C HIS A 454 -12.78 -21.61 -3.91
N LEU A 455 -12.48 -22.24 -2.78
CA LEU A 455 -13.02 -21.85 -1.47
C LEU A 455 -11.98 -21.21 -0.56
N ILE A 456 -10.79 -21.81 -0.47
CA ILE A 456 -9.74 -21.34 0.43
C ILE A 456 -8.37 -21.76 -0.08
N THR A 457 -7.37 -20.92 0.17
CA THR A 457 -5.96 -21.30 0.19
C THR A 457 -5.50 -21.31 1.63
N ASP A 458 -5.17 -22.47 2.14
CA ASP A 458 -4.67 -22.66 3.51
C ASP A 458 -3.16 -22.90 3.45
N TYR A 459 -2.41 -22.07 4.17
CA TYR A 459 -0.95 -22.16 4.24
C TYR A 459 -0.45 -22.88 5.51
N ASN A 460 -1.33 -23.51 6.24
CA ASN A 460 -0.98 -24.26 7.45
C ASN A 460 -0.37 -25.63 7.10
N THR A 461 0.72 -25.61 6.37
CA THR A 461 1.51 -26.78 6.01
C THR A 461 2.72 -26.92 6.89
N GLU A 462 3.06 -28.14 7.29
CA GLU A 462 4.26 -28.45 8.03
C GLU A 462 5.39 -28.92 7.11
N ARG A 463 6.57 -28.30 7.22
CA ARG A 463 7.78 -28.78 6.55
C ARG A 463 8.49 -29.78 7.45
N LEU A 464 8.64 -31.02 7.00
CA LEU A 464 9.39 -32.05 7.69
C LEU A 464 10.89 -31.94 7.43
N SER A 465 11.71 -32.62 8.28
CA SER A 465 13.16 -32.61 8.19
C SER A 465 13.75 -33.12 6.87
N ASN A 466 12.99 -33.91 6.12
CA ASN A 466 13.33 -34.40 4.77
C ASN A 466 12.87 -33.45 3.64
N ASN A 467 12.48 -32.22 4.00
CA ASN A 467 11.92 -31.22 3.07
C ASN A 467 10.61 -31.65 2.38
N THR A 468 9.89 -32.61 2.93
CA THR A 468 8.54 -32.94 2.52
C THR A 468 7.57 -31.98 3.24
N PHE A 469 6.54 -31.51 2.52
CA PHE A 469 5.49 -30.69 3.09
C PHE A 469 4.27 -31.57 3.37
N VAL A 470 3.75 -31.47 4.57
CA VAL A 470 2.57 -32.24 4.99
C VAL A 470 1.46 -31.26 5.34
N TYR A 471 0.27 -31.56 4.90
CA TYR A 471 -0.94 -30.80 5.21
C TYR A 471 -1.98 -31.75 5.80
N GLU A 472 -2.42 -31.44 7.01
CA GLU A 472 -3.58 -32.09 7.60
C GLU A 472 -4.83 -31.32 7.16
N LEU A 473 -5.68 -31.97 6.41
CA LEU A 473 -6.80 -31.35 5.74
C LEU A 473 -7.79 -30.72 6.72
N THR A 474 -7.93 -29.39 6.67
CA THR A 474 -8.97 -28.71 7.45
C THR A 474 -10.35 -29.02 6.90
N ASP A 475 -11.27 -29.36 7.78
CA ASP A 475 -12.68 -29.56 7.45
C ASP A 475 -13.51 -28.27 7.56
N ARG A 476 -12.84 -27.11 7.80
CA ARG A 476 -13.50 -25.83 8.07
C ARG A 476 -13.36 -24.86 6.92
N GLN A 477 -14.46 -24.17 6.63
CA GLN A 477 -14.53 -23.12 5.63
C GLN A 477 -15.27 -21.91 6.17
N MET A 478 -14.87 -20.71 5.70
CA MET A 478 -15.58 -19.48 6.01
C MET A 478 -16.92 -19.43 5.29
N GLN A 479 -17.93 -18.95 6.00
CA GLN A 479 -19.28 -18.75 5.48
C GLN A 479 -19.79 -17.37 5.84
N ILE A 480 -20.54 -16.76 4.94
CA ILE A 480 -21.31 -15.54 5.17
C ILE A 480 -22.80 -15.91 5.11
N ASN A 481 -23.53 -15.70 6.20
CA ASN A 481 -24.95 -16.09 6.33
C ASN A 481 -25.23 -17.55 5.94
N GLY A 482 -24.29 -18.45 6.26
CA GLY A 482 -24.40 -19.88 5.94
C GLY A 482 -24.02 -20.26 4.50
N ILE A 483 -23.59 -19.30 3.68
CA ILE A 483 -23.10 -19.54 2.32
C ILE A 483 -21.57 -19.61 2.37
N PRO A 484 -20.95 -20.72 1.91
CA PRO A 484 -19.49 -20.80 1.77
C PRO A 484 -18.95 -19.68 0.89
N VAL A 485 -17.78 -19.11 1.24
CA VAL A 485 -17.17 -18.03 0.47
C VAL A 485 -15.69 -18.31 0.21
N SER A 486 -15.16 -17.73 -0.87
CA SER A 486 -13.75 -17.78 -1.19
C SER A 486 -13.01 -16.75 -0.33
N ALA A 487 -12.33 -17.20 0.73
CA ALA A 487 -11.61 -16.34 1.66
C ALA A 487 -10.11 -16.37 1.36
N HIS A 488 -9.55 -15.19 1.03
CA HIS A 488 -8.13 -15.01 0.74
C HIS A 488 -7.44 -14.35 1.92
N LEU A 489 -6.44 -15.02 2.50
CA LEU A 489 -5.67 -14.50 3.63
C LEU A 489 -4.80 -13.32 3.15
N ILE A 490 -4.94 -12.16 3.80
CA ILE A 490 -4.15 -10.95 3.56
C ILE A 490 -3.02 -10.85 4.58
N TYR A 491 -3.36 -11.12 5.84
CA TYR A 491 -2.44 -11.01 6.96
C TYR A 491 -2.79 -12.03 8.04
N GLU A 492 -1.78 -12.63 8.64
CA GLU A 492 -1.89 -13.53 9.78
C GLU A 492 -0.91 -13.09 10.86
N GLY A 493 -1.46 -12.71 12.02
CA GLY A 493 -0.71 -12.31 13.19
C GLY A 493 -1.21 -13.02 14.44
N GLU A 494 -0.51 -12.83 15.56
CA GLU A 494 -0.85 -13.47 16.83
C GLU A 494 -2.21 -13.07 17.39
N LYS A 495 -2.63 -11.81 17.17
CA LYS A 495 -3.85 -11.25 17.73
C LYS A 495 -5.04 -11.34 16.79
N TYR A 496 -4.79 -11.26 15.49
CA TYR A 496 -5.84 -11.27 14.48
C TYR A 496 -5.31 -11.69 13.11
N SER A 497 -6.22 -12.12 12.25
CA SER A 497 -5.97 -12.32 10.82
C SER A 497 -6.94 -11.49 9.99
N MET A 498 -6.51 -11.08 8.79
CA MET A 498 -7.33 -10.35 7.83
C MET A 498 -7.55 -11.18 6.57
N TYR A 499 -8.78 -11.17 6.10
CA TYR A 499 -9.19 -11.88 4.89
C TYR A 499 -9.87 -10.93 3.90
N SER A 500 -9.73 -11.25 2.62
CA SER A 500 -10.45 -10.66 1.49
C SER A 500 -11.42 -11.70 0.94
N VAL A 501 -12.67 -11.31 0.76
CA VAL A 501 -13.71 -12.17 0.17
C VAL A 501 -14.29 -11.46 -1.06
N PRO A 502 -14.01 -11.95 -2.29
CA PRO A 502 -14.49 -11.31 -3.50
C PRO A 502 -16.00 -11.49 -3.67
N VAL A 503 -16.69 -10.42 -4.00
CA VAL A 503 -18.14 -10.38 -4.21
C VAL A 503 -18.51 -9.46 -5.37
N LEU A 504 -19.67 -9.69 -5.97
CA LEU A 504 -20.33 -8.71 -6.80
C LEU A 504 -21.26 -7.86 -5.93
N TYR A 505 -21.13 -6.56 -6.04
CA TYR A 505 -22.03 -5.56 -5.51
C TYR A 505 -22.31 -4.52 -6.60
N ASP A 506 -23.58 -4.22 -6.85
CA ASP A 506 -24.01 -3.28 -7.91
C ASP A 506 -23.33 -3.54 -9.27
N LYS A 507 -23.20 -4.81 -9.64
CA LYS A 507 -22.56 -5.33 -10.88
C LYS A 507 -21.04 -5.16 -10.98
N ALA A 508 -20.38 -4.58 -9.99
CA ALA A 508 -18.93 -4.45 -9.92
C ALA A 508 -18.33 -5.45 -8.92
N VAL A 509 -17.06 -5.77 -9.11
CA VAL A 509 -16.32 -6.61 -8.17
C VAL A 509 -15.84 -5.75 -7.02
N TYR A 510 -16.12 -6.20 -5.81
CA TYR A 510 -15.65 -5.68 -4.54
C TYR A 510 -15.08 -6.81 -3.70
N ASN A 511 -14.36 -6.44 -2.66
CA ASN A 511 -13.82 -7.37 -1.68
C ASN A 511 -14.37 -7.02 -0.29
N ILE A 512 -15.01 -7.99 0.36
CA ILE A 512 -15.35 -7.81 1.77
C ILE A 512 -14.07 -8.03 2.57
N ARG A 513 -13.61 -7.02 3.29
CA ARG A 513 -12.53 -7.14 4.25
C ARG A 513 -13.09 -7.68 5.57
N VAL A 514 -12.53 -8.80 6.03
CA VAL A 514 -12.95 -9.50 7.25
C VAL A 514 -11.78 -9.62 8.20
N LYS A 515 -11.94 -9.08 9.39
CA LYS A 515 -11.04 -9.26 10.52
C LYS A 515 -11.50 -10.45 11.36
N LYS A 516 -10.60 -11.41 11.60
CA LYS A 516 -10.78 -12.52 12.53
C LYS A 516 -9.92 -12.25 13.76
N VAL A 517 -10.52 -11.99 14.90
CA VAL A 517 -9.81 -11.86 16.17
C VAL A 517 -9.63 -13.26 16.78
N VAL A 518 -8.38 -13.62 17.03
CA VAL A 518 -8.03 -14.91 17.61
C VAL A 518 -8.12 -14.81 19.13
N SER A 519 -8.90 -15.68 19.75
CA SER A 519 -8.99 -15.78 21.22
C SER A 519 -9.08 -17.24 21.66
N ASP A 520 -8.62 -17.52 22.90
CA ASP A 520 -8.65 -18.86 23.47
C ASP A 520 -10.07 -19.46 23.60
N ARG A 521 -11.10 -18.63 23.56
CA ARG A 521 -12.47 -19.08 23.81
C ARG A 521 -13.30 -19.23 22.54
N LYS A 522 -13.18 -18.25 21.61
CA LYS A 522 -13.95 -18.22 20.37
C LYS A 522 -13.36 -17.17 19.44
N ASN A 523 -13.21 -17.52 18.16
CA ASN A 523 -12.87 -16.55 17.14
C ASN A 523 -14.05 -15.58 16.92
N GLU A 524 -13.74 -14.29 16.87
CA GLU A 524 -14.71 -13.25 16.56
C GLU A 524 -14.40 -12.70 15.18
N TYR A 525 -15.44 -12.41 14.41
CA TYR A 525 -15.32 -11.89 13.05
C TYR A 525 -15.95 -10.51 12.97
N LYS A 526 -15.24 -9.58 12.36
CA LYS A 526 -15.72 -8.23 12.06
C LYS A 526 -15.60 -7.97 10.57
N VAL A 527 -16.69 -7.46 9.96
CA VAL A 527 -16.68 -6.95 8.59
C VAL A 527 -16.17 -5.51 8.63
N MET A 528 -15.10 -5.23 7.90
CA MET A 528 -14.51 -3.90 7.80
C MET A 528 -15.15 -3.05 6.69
N GLY A 529 -15.89 -3.66 5.78
CA GLY A 529 -16.57 -3.02 4.65
C GLY A 529 -16.26 -3.69 3.31
N LEU A 530 -16.85 -3.13 2.26
CA LEU A 530 -16.54 -3.45 0.86
C LEU A 530 -15.44 -2.53 0.36
N TRP A 531 -14.40 -3.10 -0.24
CA TRP A 531 -13.29 -2.37 -0.81
C TRP A 531 -13.06 -2.73 -2.28
N GLU A 532 -12.81 -1.74 -3.14
CA GLU A 532 -12.60 -1.95 -4.59
C GLU A 532 -11.17 -2.41 -4.91
N GLY A 533 -10.22 -2.16 -4.00
CA GLY A 533 -8.82 -2.47 -4.26
C GLY A 533 -8.12 -1.40 -5.10
N ILE A 534 -7.20 -1.85 -5.94
CA ILE A 534 -6.44 -1.05 -6.89
C ILE A 534 -7.07 -1.23 -8.27
N ASP A 535 -7.45 -0.15 -8.92
CA ASP A 535 -7.93 -0.18 -10.29
C ASP A 535 -6.80 -0.58 -11.26
N ALA A 536 -7.01 -1.64 -12.02
CA ALA A 536 -5.98 -2.25 -12.87
C ALA A 536 -5.56 -1.37 -14.06
N GLU A 537 -6.42 -0.44 -14.50
CA GLU A 537 -6.14 0.41 -15.66
C GLU A 537 -5.41 1.70 -15.24
N SER A 538 -5.90 2.34 -14.18
CA SER A 538 -5.37 3.63 -13.70
C SER A 538 -4.29 3.49 -12.63
N GLY A 539 -4.24 2.36 -11.91
CA GLY A 539 -3.39 2.17 -10.75
C GLY A 539 -3.87 2.92 -9.49
N LEU A 540 -5.09 3.45 -9.53
CA LEU A 540 -5.69 4.15 -8.40
C LEU A 540 -6.01 3.20 -7.26
N VAL A 541 -5.67 3.60 -6.05
CA VAL A 541 -6.01 2.90 -4.82
C VAL A 541 -7.27 3.51 -4.25
N CYS A 542 -8.33 2.72 -4.15
CA CYS A 542 -9.58 3.19 -3.58
C CYS A 542 -9.41 3.54 -2.09
N ARG A 543 -9.76 4.77 -1.68
CA ARG A 543 -9.72 5.19 -0.27
C ARG A 543 -10.97 4.77 0.50
N ARG A 544 -12.06 4.43 -0.19
CA ARG A 544 -13.36 4.18 0.43
C ARG A 544 -13.56 2.72 0.79
N TYR A 545 -13.85 2.48 2.05
CA TYR A 545 -14.54 1.29 2.52
C TYR A 545 -16.04 1.59 2.56
N LYS A 546 -16.80 0.92 1.69
CA LYS A 546 -18.26 1.08 1.69
C LYS A 546 -18.87 0.18 2.75
N MET A 547 -19.53 0.79 3.72
CA MET A 547 -20.32 0.05 4.69
C MET A 547 -21.59 -0.49 4.03
N LEU A 548 -21.94 -1.73 4.38
CA LEU A 548 -23.12 -2.40 3.86
C LEU A 548 -24.35 -2.02 4.68
N GLU A 549 -25.43 -1.69 4.00
CA GLU A 549 -26.69 -1.26 4.61
C GLU A 549 -27.77 -2.34 4.46
N VAL A 550 -28.81 -2.28 5.32
CA VAL A 550 -29.98 -3.16 5.21
C VAL A 550 -30.65 -2.98 3.85
N GLY A 551 -30.82 -4.08 3.15
CA GLY A 551 -31.37 -4.11 1.79
C GLY A 551 -30.32 -4.30 0.70
N ASP A 552 -29.04 -4.03 0.97
CA ASP A 552 -27.95 -4.32 0.04
C ASP A 552 -27.90 -5.80 -0.34
N VAL A 553 -27.47 -6.07 -1.57
CA VAL A 553 -27.33 -7.42 -2.09
C VAL A 553 -25.91 -7.63 -2.57
N ILE A 554 -25.25 -8.61 -1.98
CA ILE A 554 -23.93 -9.06 -2.40
C ILE A 554 -24.02 -10.47 -2.99
N THR A 555 -23.16 -10.80 -3.94
CA THR A 555 -23.08 -12.15 -4.52
C THR A 555 -21.64 -12.62 -4.47
N PRO A 556 -21.30 -13.59 -3.62
CA PRO A 556 -19.96 -14.18 -3.61
C PRO A 556 -19.56 -14.69 -4.99
N ILE A 557 -18.29 -14.50 -5.35
CA ILE A 557 -17.73 -15.02 -6.60
C ILE A 557 -16.55 -15.92 -6.30
N TYR A 558 -16.33 -16.90 -7.17
CA TYR A 558 -15.37 -17.97 -6.95
C TYR A 558 -14.52 -18.17 -8.20
N LYS A 559 -13.21 -18.18 -8.05
CA LYS A 559 -12.30 -18.53 -9.14
C LYS A 559 -12.52 -19.99 -9.56
N ILE A 560 -12.43 -20.24 -10.87
CA ILE A 560 -12.59 -21.58 -11.44
C ILE A 560 -11.23 -22.29 -11.46
N TYR A 561 -11.21 -23.57 -11.10
CA TYR A 561 -9.99 -24.37 -11.24
C TYR A 561 -9.63 -24.57 -12.71
N GLY A 562 -8.39 -24.19 -13.07
CA GLY A 562 -7.83 -24.41 -14.41
C GLY A 562 -8.40 -23.53 -15.52
N GLU A 563 -9.25 -22.54 -15.21
CA GLU A 563 -9.85 -21.65 -16.19
C GLU A 563 -9.80 -20.19 -15.70
N ASP A 564 -9.79 -19.25 -16.64
CA ASP A 564 -9.96 -17.83 -16.34
C ASP A 564 -11.45 -17.51 -16.03
N GLY A 565 -11.66 -16.51 -15.17
CA GLY A 565 -12.99 -16.04 -14.82
C GLY A 565 -13.48 -16.56 -13.46
N TYR A 566 -14.78 -16.38 -13.22
CA TYR A 566 -15.41 -16.74 -11.95
C TYR A 566 -16.84 -17.25 -12.09
N ILE A 567 -17.26 -18.07 -11.13
CA ILE A 567 -18.65 -18.51 -10.93
C ILE A 567 -19.31 -17.61 -9.88
N LYS A 568 -20.59 -17.30 -10.10
CA LYS A 568 -21.40 -16.56 -9.14
C LYS A 568 -22.06 -17.52 -8.16
N GLY A 569 -21.95 -17.23 -6.89
CA GLY A 569 -22.67 -17.96 -5.86
C GLY A 569 -24.09 -17.44 -5.64
N LYS A 570 -24.70 -17.91 -4.55
CA LYS A 570 -26.03 -17.46 -4.13
C LYS A 570 -25.96 -16.05 -3.57
N SER A 571 -26.81 -15.16 -4.06
CA SER A 571 -26.91 -13.78 -3.58
C SER A 571 -27.38 -13.74 -2.12
N ILE A 572 -26.80 -12.83 -1.36
CA ILE A 572 -27.08 -12.55 0.05
C ILE A 572 -27.67 -11.15 0.14
N ARG A 573 -28.91 -11.05 0.60
CA ARG A 573 -29.53 -9.76 0.94
C ARG A 573 -29.25 -9.46 2.42
N LEU A 574 -28.74 -8.26 2.70
CA LEU A 574 -28.53 -7.83 4.07
C LEU A 574 -29.87 -7.55 4.75
N VAL A 575 -29.99 -8.09 5.96
CA VAL A 575 -31.11 -7.86 6.87
C VAL A 575 -30.60 -7.17 8.14
N PHE A 576 -31.50 -6.76 9.00
CA PHE A 576 -31.15 -6.23 10.32
C PHE A 576 -30.24 -7.24 11.08
N GLY A 577 -29.10 -6.76 11.59
CA GLY A 577 -28.06 -7.59 12.21
C GLY A 577 -26.80 -7.81 11.35
N GLY A 578 -26.81 -7.33 10.10
CA GLY A 578 -25.62 -7.34 9.23
C GLY A 578 -25.27 -8.71 8.66
N LEU A 579 -23.97 -8.89 8.29
CA LEU A 579 -23.42 -10.15 7.81
C LEU A 579 -22.97 -11.03 9.00
N ASN A 580 -23.48 -12.25 9.05
CA ASN A 580 -23.01 -13.24 10.02
C ASN A 580 -21.89 -14.07 9.41
N ILE A 581 -20.66 -13.84 9.86
CA ILE A 581 -19.49 -14.60 9.43
C ILE A 581 -19.22 -15.72 10.44
N SER A 582 -18.94 -16.90 9.93
CA SER A 582 -18.64 -18.07 10.75
C SER A 582 -17.75 -19.04 9.99
N GLU A 583 -17.01 -19.87 10.71
CA GLU A 583 -16.36 -21.08 10.17
C GLU A 583 -17.22 -22.28 10.47
N LYS A 584 -17.48 -23.09 9.47
CA LYS A 584 -18.25 -24.33 9.55
C LYS A 584 -17.49 -25.47 8.90
N THR A 585 -17.84 -26.68 9.27
CA THR A 585 -17.39 -27.87 8.54
C THR A 585 -17.87 -27.81 7.10
N VAL A 586 -17.03 -28.31 6.19
CA VAL A 586 -17.38 -28.43 4.77
C VAL A 586 -18.66 -29.26 4.58
N ALA A 587 -19.47 -28.87 3.61
CA ALA A 587 -20.68 -29.63 3.26
C ALA A 587 -20.30 -30.99 2.66
N ASP A 588 -21.22 -31.97 2.73
CA ASP A 588 -21.05 -33.22 2.00
C ASP A 588 -21.07 -32.92 0.50
N GLY A 589 -20.18 -33.54 -0.27
CA GLY A 589 -20.06 -33.35 -1.72
C GLY A 589 -18.65 -33.60 -2.22
N ASP A 590 -18.44 -33.31 -3.51
CA ASP A 590 -17.18 -33.52 -4.19
C ASP A 590 -16.30 -32.26 -4.15
N TYR A 591 -15.02 -32.49 -3.94
CA TYR A 591 -13.99 -31.47 -3.80
C TYR A 591 -12.76 -31.84 -4.62
N ALA A 592 -11.95 -30.84 -4.92
CA ALA A 592 -10.62 -31.03 -5.46
C ALA A 592 -9.60 -30.28 -4.58
N ILE A 593 -8.42 -30.82 -4.42
CA ILE A 593 -7.36 -30.26 -3.59
C ILE A 593 -6.07 -30.25 -4.40
N SER A 594 -5.38 -29.09 -4.39
CA SER A 594 -4.06 -28.97 -5.01
C SER A 594 -3.12 -28.19 -4.10
N TYR A 595 -1.79 -28.44 -4.21
CA TYR A 595 -0.82 -27.58 -3.56
C TYR A 595 -0.56 -26.34 -4.41
N LEU A 596 -0.38 -25.21 -3.72
CA LEU A 596 0.18 -23.98 -4.25
C LEU A 596 1.57 -23.80 -3.62
N VAL A 597 2.61 -23.93 -4.43
CA VAL A 597 4.00 -23.86 -4.01
C VAL A 597 4.55 -22.48 -4.37
N GLU A 598 5.11 -21.81 -3.39
CA GLU A 598 5.84 -20.55 -3.55
C GLU A 598 7.34 -20.79 -3.31
N ASP A 599 8.19 -20.15 -4.09
CA ASP A 599 9.63 -20.36 -4.02
C ASP A 599 10.42 -19.09 -3.66
N ILE A 600 11.72 -19.23 -3.48
CA ILE A 600 12.63 -18.13 -3.13
C ILE A 600 12.65 -16.97 -4.14
N TYR A 601 12.08 -17.15 -5.33
CA TYR A 601 11.98 -16.14 -6.39
C TYR A 601 10.53 -15.64 -6.57
N ASN A 602 9.66 -15.92 -5.58
CA ASN A 602 8.24 -15.59 -5.60
C ASN A 602 7.44 -16.14 -6.80
N ASN A 603 7.95 -17.21 -7.46
CA ASN A 603 7.10 -17.92 -8.41
C ASN A 603 6.07 -18.77 -7.65
N ARG A 604 4.90 -18.91 -8.26
CA ARG A 604 3.80 -19.71 -7.76
C ARG A 604 3.49 -20.82 -8.74
N VAL A 605 3.54 -22.04 -8.26
CA VAL A 605 3.24 -23.24 -9.04
C VAL A 605 2.14 -24.02 -8.35
N GLN A 606 1.07 -24.30 -9.09
CA GLN A 606 -0.01 -25.16 -8.61
C GLN A 606 0.19 -26.58 -9.13
N THR A 607 0.02 -27.57 -8.25
CA THR A 607 0.02 -28.99 -8.63
C THR A 607 -1.29 -29.37 -9.33
N ASP A 608 -1.29 -30.51 -9.98
CA ASP A 608 -2.55 -31.17 -10.36
C ASP A 608 -3.42 -31.41 -9.11
N ALA A 609 -4.72 -31.33 -9.32
CA ALA A 609 -5.67 -31.53 -8.21
C ALA A 609 -5.95 -33.03 -7.98
N VAL A 610 -6.12 -33.35 -6.70
CA VAL A 610 -6.60 -34.66 -6.25
C VAL A 610 -8.08 -34.53 -5.88
N ASN A 611 -8.93 -35.39 -6.45
CA ASN A 611 -10.35 -35.42 -6.15
C ASN A 611 -10.61 -36.12 -4.81
N VAL A 612 -11.46 -35.51 -4.00
CA VAL A 612 -11.85 -36.01 -2.69
C VAL A 612 -13.34 -35.78 -2.47
N THR A 613 -13.97 -36.60 -1.64
CA THR A 613 -15.38 -36.42 -1.25
C THR A 613 -15.46 -36.11 0.23
N ALA A 614 -16.21 -35.09 0.63
CA ALA A 614 -16.56 -34.83 2.01
C ALA A 614 -17.84 -35.63 2.38
N ILE A 615 -17.77 -36.35 3.50
CA ILE A 615 -18.90 -37.10 4.07
C ILE A 615 -18.95 -36.79 5.57
N LYS A 616 -20.08 -36.25 6.03
CA LYS A 616 -20.28 -35.80 7.42
C LYS A 616 -19.17 -34.83 7.88
N GLY A 617 -18.80 -33.91 6.99
CA GLY A 617 -17.78 -32.90 7.22
C GLY A 617 -16.33 -33.44 7.28
N LYS A 618 -16.08 -34.66 6.83
CA LYS A 618 -14.73 -35.24 6.75
C LYS A 618 -14.39 -35.64 5.32
N PHE A 619 -13.21 -35.24 4.87
CA PHE A 619 -12.71 -35.61 3.56
C PHE A 619 -12.28 -37.08 3.48
N LYS A 620 -12.55 -37.68 2.33
CA LYS A 620 -12.08 -39.01 1.95
C LYS A 620 -11.59 -38.98 0.51
N VAL A 621 -10.49 -39.67 0.25
CA VAL A 621 -9.98 -39.86 -1.11
C VAL A 621 -10.94 -40.72 -1.90
N ILE A 622 -11.25 -40.33 -3.12
CA ILE A 622 -11.96 -41.16 -4.09
C ILE A 622 -10.89 -41.99 -4.81
N ASN A 623 -10.84 -43.30 -4.57
CA ASN A 623 -9.96 -44.22 -5.29
C ASN A 623 -10.47 -44.45 -6.72
#